data_26dcc0d9d581a8b2921bbdc6d145c40a
#
_entry.id   26dcc0d9d581a8b2921bbdc6d145c40a
#
_cell.length_a   1.000
_cell.length_b   1.000
_cell.length_c   1.000
_cell.angle_alpha   90.00
_cell.angle_beta   90.00
_cell.angle_gamma   90.00
#
_symmetry.space_group_name_H-M   'P 1'
#
loop_
_entity.id
_entity.type
_entity.pdbx_description
1 polymer ?
#
loop_
_entity_poly.entity_id
_entity_poly.type
_entity_poly.pdbx_seq_one_letter_code
_entity_poly.pdbx_strand_id
1 'polypeptide(L)'
;INSVDQRIDRLSKELALINNEFSVLDNVQTEIFWNKTKNLEVFKNLKSNLIRIVVPLSETLQVIQKLKKDDLNYFIDWGGSLIWMAFDHLNSKILAEIKEITKKHQGYYTLIKIEEDFKASADIFTIDPIKYKISEKIKKSFDPKRIFNPGKMYTGI
;
A
#
# COMPACT_ATOMS: atom_id res chain seq x y z
N ILE A 1 3.46 -14.05 -35.39
CA ILE A 1 3.01 -14.52 -34.06
C ILE A 1 3.39 -13.42 -33.06
N ASN A 2 2.40 -12.93 -32.35
CA ASN A 2 2.61 -11.87 -31.40
C ASN A 2 3.44 -12.40 -30.20
N SER A 3 4.44 -11.65 -29.76
CA SER A 3 5.29 -12.02 -28.60
C SER A 3 4.49 -12.23 -27.30
N VAL A 4 3.28 -11.68 -27.23
CA VAL A 4 2.34 -11.87 -26.11
C VAL A 4 1.80 -13.30 -26.10
N ASP A 5 1.34 -13.80 -27.25
CA ASP A 5 0.79 -15.16 -27.36
C ASP A 5 1.82 -16.22 -26.95
N GLN A 6 3.06 -16.05 -27.39
CA GLN A 6 4.16 -16.95 -27.03
C GLN A 6 4.45 -16.94 -25.50
N ARG A 7 4.34 -15.77 -24.85
CA ARG A 7 4.48 -15.67 -23.38
C ARG A 7 3.33 -16.33 -22.66
N ILE A 8 2.10 -16.13 -23.14
CA ILE A 8 0.90 -16.77 -22.59
C ILE A 8 1.05 -18.27 -22.64
N ASP A 9 1.41 -18.84 -23.83
CA ASP A 9 1.59 -20.27 -24.01
C ASP A 9 2.67 -20.85 -23.08
N ARG A 10 3.81 -20.16 -22.94
CA ARG A 10 4.88 -20.60 -22.08
C ARG A 10 4.45 -20.57 -20.61
N LEU A 11 3.89 -19.45 -20.13
CA LEU A 11 3.45 -19.30 -18.76
C LEU A 11 2.33 -20.27 -18.41
N SER A 12 1.39 -20.51 -19.34
CA SER A 12 0.33 -21.48 -19.14
C SER A 12 0.86 -22.91 -18.92
N LYS A 13 1.89 -23.29 -19.68
CA LYS A 13 2.55 -24.60 -19.49
C LYS A 13 3.28 -24.68 -18.15
N GLU A 14 4.00 -23.62 -17.75
CA GLU A 14 4.72 -23.57 -16.48
C GLU A 14 3.75 -23.57 -15.28
N LEU A 15 2.66 -22.81 -15.36
CA LEU A 15 1.64 -22.75 -14.31
C LEU A 15 0.86 -24.04 -14.16
N ALA A 16 0.56 -24.75 -15.25
CA ALA A 16 -0.11 -26.03 -15.20
C ALA A 16 0.67 -27.12 -14.41
N LEU A 17 1.98 -26.97 -14.27
CA LEU A 17 2.82 -27.85 -13.45
C LEU A 17 2.68 -27.57 -11.94
N ILE A 18 2.25 -26.36 -11.57
CA ILE A 18 2.16 -25.92 -10.17
C ILE A 18 0.72 -25.95 -9.70
N ASN A 19 -0.19 -25.44 -10.51
CA ASN A 19 -1.63 -25.37 -10.24
C ASN A 19 -2.39 -25.34 -11.57
N ASN A 20 -3.43 -26.15 -11.69
CA ASN A 20 -4.29 -26.18 -12.87
C ASN A 20 -5.40 -25.11 -12.86
N GLU A 21 -5.56 -24.38 -11.76
CA GLU A 21 -6.60 -23.37 -11.61
C GLU A 21 -6.05 -21.98 -11.96
N PHE A 22 -5.92 -21.69 -13.25
CA PHE A 22 -5.64 -20.35 -13.72
C PHE A 22 -6.49 -20.04 -14.97
N SER A 23 -6.66 -18.77 -15.27
CA SER A 23 -7.37 -18.31 -16.47
C SER A 23 -6.56 -17.24 -17.19
N VAL A 24 -6.70 -17.23 -18.51
CA VAL A 24 -6.17 -16.17 -19.37
C VAL A 24 -7.28 -15.17 -19.62
N LEU A 25 -7.04 -13.91 -19.28
CA LEU A 25 -7.99 -12.84 -19.51
C LEU A 25 -7.85 -12.30 -20.93
N ASP A 26 -8.96 -12.09 -21.61
CA ASP A 26 -8.99 -11.34 -22.87
C ASP A 26 -8.77 -9.82 -22.62
N ASN A 27 -8.75 -9.03 -23.69
CA ASN A 27 -8.52 -7.59 -23.58
C ASN A 27 -9.58 -6.87 -22.74
N VAL A 28 -10.86 -7.23 -22.87
CA VAL A 28 -11.97 -6.61 -22.13
C VAL A 28 -11.90 -6.99 -20.66
N GLN A 29 -11.69 -8.26 -20.37
CA GLN A 29 -11.53 -8.77 -19.00
C GLN A 29 -10.30 -8.17 -18.33
N THR A 30 -9.20 -8.01 -19.06
CA THR A 30 -7.98 -7.37 -18.56
C THR A 30 -8.21 -5.91 -18.23
N GLU A 31 -8.93 -5.16 -19.07
CA GLU A 31 -9.28 -3.77 -18.77
C GLU A 31 -10.16 -3.66 -17.52
N ILE A 32 -11.18 -4.50 -17.40
CA ILE A 32 -12.06 -4.56 -16.21
C ILE A 32 -11.23 -4.89 -14.96
N PHE A 33 -10.35 -5.89 -15.04
CA PHE A 33 -9.50 -6.29 -13.92
C PHE A 33 -8.62 -5.13 -13.44
N TRP A 34 -7.93 -4.45 -14.35
CA TRP A 34 -7.05 -3.33 -14.00
C TRP A 34 -7.83 -2.12 -13.49
N ASN A 35 -9.03 -1.84 -14.03
CA ASN A 35 -9.89 -0.79 -13.52
C ASN A 35 -10.36 -1.08 -12.08
N LYS A 36 -10.73 -2.31 -11.76
CA LYS A 36 -11.08 -2.73 -10.40
C LYS A 36 -9.89 -2.61 -9.45
N THR A 37 -8.72 -3.06 -9.88
CA THR A 37 -7.48 -2.98 -9.08
C THR A 37 -7.08 -1.54 -8.82
N LYS A 38 -7.07 -0.70 -9.86
CA LYS A 38 -6.75 0.74 -9.77
C LYS A 38 -7.68 1.49 -8.82
N ASN A 39 -8.97 1.15 -8.83
CA ASN A 39 -9.99 1.77 -8.00
C ASN A 39 -10.10 1.13 -6.60
N LEU A 40 -9.23 0.17 -6.27
CA LEU A 40 -9.22 -0.55 -4.99
C LEU A 40 -10.58 -1.19 -4.67
N GLU A 41 -11.28 -1.71 -5.70
CA GLU A 41 -12.64 -2.24 -5.54
C GLU A 41 -12.73 -3.42 -4.59
N VAL A 42 -11.64 -4.16 -4.39
CA VAL A 42 -11.53 -5.23 -3.40
C VAL A 42 -11.83 -4.74 -1.98
N PHE A 43 -11.60 -3.44 -1.71
CA PHE A 43 -11.85 -2.81 -0.40
C PHE A 43 -13.12 -1.96 -0.35
N LYS A 44 -13.92 -1.94 -1.42
CA LYS A 44 -15.08 -1.02 -1.56
C LYS A 44 -16.14 -1.20 -0.48
N ASN A 45 -16.34 -2.43 -0.04
CA ASN A 45 -17.34 -2.79 0.97
C ASN A 45 -16.81 -2.70 2.41
N LEU A 46 -15.52 -2.44 2.55
CA LEU A 46 -14.89 -2.31 3.86
C LEU A 46 -15.01 -0.84 4.29
N LYS A 47 -15.70 -0.55 5.38
CA LYS A 47 -15.74 0.78 6.02
C LYS A 47 -14.39 1.16 6.65
N SER A 48 -13.37 0.47 6.31
CA SER A 48 -12.13 0.21 7.01
C SER A 48 -11.10 1.30 6.78
N ASN A 49 -10.14 1.32 7.66
CA ASN A 49 -8.90 2.06 7.51
C ASN A 49 -8.04 1.37 6.45
N LEU A 50 -7.53 2.13 5.48
CA LEU A 50 -6.74 1.63 4.37
C LEU A 50 -5.31 2.15 4.46
N ILE A 51 -4.36 1.23 4.46
CA ILE A 51 -2.93 1.50 4.57
C ILE A 51 -2.22 0.95 3.33
N ARG A 52 -1.33 1.76 2.82
CA ARG A 52 -0.39 1.39 1.76
C ARG A 52 0.99 1.20 2.38
N ILE A 53 1.59 0.03 2.19
CA ILE A 53 2.92 -0.30 2.70
C ILE A 53 3.82 -0.62 1.51
N VAL A 54 5.00 -0.03 1.47
CA VAL A 54 6.02 -0.34 0.47
C VAL A 54 7.26 -0.86 1.18
N VAL A 55 7.73 -2.03 0.76
CA VAL A 55 8.93 -2.69 1.28
C VAL A 55 9.72 -3.32 0.14
N PRO A 56 11.02 -3.62 0.32
CA PRO A 56 11.75 -4.46 -0.62
C PRO A 56 11.03 -5.79 -0.84
N LEU A 57 11.04 -6.29 -2.07
CA LEU A 57 10.35 -7.54 -2.45
C LEU A 57 10.70 -8.72 -1.53
N SER A 58 11.96 -8.84 -1.13
CA SER A 58 12.45 -9.89 -0.21
C SER A 58 11.79 -9.85 1.17
N GLU A 59 11.27 -8.69 1.58
CA GLU A 59 10.71 -8.46 2.91
C GLU A 59 9.19 -8.61 2.98
N THR A 60 8.52 -8.62 1.82
CA THR A 60 7.05 -8.57 1.72
C THR A 60 6.35 -9.67 2.50
N LEU A 61 6.77 -10.92 2.32
CA LEU A 61 6.15 -12.05 3.02
C LEU A 61 6.32 -11.96 4.54
N GLN A 62 7.49 -11.54 5.01
CA GLN A 62 7.75 -11.38 6.44
C GLN A 62 6.90 -10.27 7.05
N VAL A 63 6.71 -9.16 6.33
CA VAL A 63 5.85 -8.05 6.76
C VAL A 63 4.39 -8.51 6.84
N ILE A 64 3.90 -9.21 5.82
CA ILE A 64 2.53 -9.73 5.81
C ILE A 64 2.32 -10.70 6.97
N GLN A 65 3.22 -11.66 7.17
CA GLN A 65 3.12 -12.65 8.25
C GLN A 65 3.06 -12.01 9.65
N LYS A 66 3.80 -10.91 9.85
CA LYS A 66 3.81 -10.18 11.12
C LYS A 66 2.55 -9.33 11.34
N LEU A 67 2.02 -8.73 10.28
CA LEU A 67 0.85 -7.87 10.35
C LEU A 67 -0.46 -8.63 10.19
N LYS A 68 -0.41 -9.85 9.62
CA LYS A 68 -1.60 -10.67 9.39
C LYS A 68 -2.16 -11.14 10.73
N LYS A 69 -3.32 -10.61 11.08
CA LYS A 69 -4.24 -11.16 12.08
C LYS A 69 -5.36 -11.85 11.32
N ASP A 70 -6.11 -12.72 12.01
CA ASP A 70 -7.26 -13.37 11.40
C ASP A 70 -8.18 -12.31 10.79
N ASP A 71 -8.68 -12.56 9.59
CA ASP A 71 -9.58 -11.67 8.80
C ASP A 71 -8.97 -10.38 8.22
N LEU A 72 -7.65 -10.24 8.17
CA LEU A 72 -7.04 -9.07 7.52
C LEU A 72 -7.17 -9.15 6.00
N ASN A 73 -7.86 -8.17 5.41
CA ASN A 73 -7.96 -8.03 3.97
C ASN A 73 -6.73 -7.30 3.42
N TYR A 74 -6.00 -7.95 2.51
CA TYR A 74 -4.85 -7.35 1.83
C TYR A 74 -4.71 -7.85 0.39
N PHE A 75 -4.04 -7.09 -0.43
CA PHE A 75 -3.48 -7.57 -1.70
C PHE A 75 -2.10 -6.98 -1.95
N ILE A 76 -1.35 -7.63 -2.84
CA ILE A 76 0.02 -7.27 -3.19
C ILE A 76 0.06 -6.79 -4.63
N ASP A 77 0.78 -5.70 -4.87
CA ASP A 77 0.96 -5.06 -6.18
C ASP A 77 2.45 -4.74 -6.43
N TRP A 78 2.76 -4.12 -7.55
CA TRP A 78 4.10 -3.72 -7.97
C TRP A 78 5.11 -4.88 -7.97
N GLY A 79 4.67 -6.04 -8.50
CA GLY A 79 5.50 -7.23 -8.54
C GLY A 79 5.92 -7.75 -7.16
N GLY A 80 5.18 -7.38 -6.11
CA GLY A 80 5.39 -7.88 -4.77
C GLY A 80 5.91 -6.86 -3.75
N SER A 81 6.25 -5.63 -4.14
CA SER A 81 6.83 -4.63 -3.23
C SER A 81 5.81 -3.66 -2.62
N LEU A 82 4.58 -3.67 -3.07
CA LEU A 82 3.49 -2.86 -2.56
C LEU A 82 2.42 -3.73 -1.92
N ILE A 83 2.09 -3.44 -0.67
CA ILE A 83 1.04 -4.12 0.09
C ILE A 83 -0.05 -3.11 0.41
N TRP A 84 -1.27 -3.44 0.03
CA TRP A 84 -2.47 -2.75 0.45
C TRP A 84 -3.13 -3.55 1.57
N MET A 85 -3.41 -2.92 2.71
CA MET A 85 -4.05 -3.55 3.86
C MET A 85 -5.23 -2.74 4.34
N ALA A 86 -6.34 -3.42 4.62
CA ALA A 86 -7.51 -2.82 5.24
C ALA A 86 -7.67 -3.34 6.67
N PHE A 87 -7.93 -2.44 7.61
CA PHE A 87 -8.17 -2.72 9.02
C PHE A 87 -9.54 -2.19 9.41
N ASP A 88 -10.38 -3.02 10.01
CA ASP A 88 -11.69 -2.57 10.49
C ASP A 88 -11.56 -1.53 11.60
N HIS A 89 -10.59 -1.73 12.49
CA HIS A 89 -10.26 -0.78 13.54
C HIS A 89 -8.76 -0.49 13.55
N LEU A 90 -8.42 0.79 13.43
CA LEU A 90 -7.06 1.27 13.56
C LEU A 90 -6.95 2.12 14.84
N ASN A 91 -5.97 1.80 15.66
CA ASN A 91 -5.65 2.55 16.86
C ASN A 91 -4.15 2.82 16.96
N SER A 92 -3.75 3.64 17.95
CA SER A 92 -2.35 4.03 18.14
C SER A 92 -1.40 2.83 18.32
N LYS A 93 -1.87 1.74 18.96
CA LYS A 93 -1.08 0.53 19.17
C LYS A 93 -0.81 -0.20 17.86
N ILE A 94 -1.85 -0.41 17.05
CA ILE A 94 -1.72 -1.06 15.73
C ILE A 94 -0.85 -0.21 14.81
N LEU A 95 -1.03 1.10 14.80
CA LEU A 95 -0.21 2.00 13.98
C LEU A 95 1.26 1.99 14.41
N ALA A 96 1.54 1.95 15.71
CA ALA A 96 2.90 1.82 16.24
C ALA A 96 3.54 0.49 15.82
N GLU A 97 2.80 -0.61 15.86
CA GLU A 97 3.24 -1.92 15.37
C GLU A 97 3.57 -1.89 13.87
N ILE A 98 2.70 -1.29 13.04
CA ILE A 98 2.95 -1.11 11.60
C ILE A 98 4.21 -0.28 11.37
N LYS A 99 4.37 0.82 12.11
CA LYS A 99 5.53 1.71 12.03
C LYS A 99 6.83 0.98 12.37
N GLU A 100 6.83 0.19 13.42
CA GLU A 100 7.99 -0.60 13.84
C GLU A 100 8.35 -1.67 12.81
N ILE A 101 7.35 -2.45 12.37
CA ILE A 101 7.57 -3.53 11.38
C ILE A 101 8.07 -2.95 10.07
N THR A 102 7.42 -1.92 9.53
CA THR A 102 7.84 -1.31 8.25
C THR A 102 9.24 -0.74 8.33
N LYS A 103 9.59 -0.06 9.44
CA LYS A 103 10.94 0.46 9.66
C LYS A 103 11.98 -0.66 9.71
N LYS A 104 11.71 -1.74 10.44
CA LYS A 104 12.61 -2.91 10.57
C LYS A 104 12.88 -3.56 9.20
N HIS A 105 11.90 -3.58 8.33
CA HIS A 105 11.97 -4.16 6.98
C HIS A 105 12.28 -3.13 5.89
N GLN A 106 12.92 -2.00 6.26
CA GLN A 106 13.39 -0.94 5.32
C GLN A 106 12.27 -0.36 4.44
N GLY A 107 11.04 -0.41 4.95
CA GLY A 107 9.86 0.06 4.25
C GLY A 107 9.30 1.36 4.80
N TYR A 108 8.20 1.75 4.21
CA TYR A 108 7.39 2.89 4.68
C TYR A 108 5.91 2.63 4.46
N TYR A 109 5.08 3.31 5.24
CA TYR A 109 3.63 3.24 5.09
C TYR A 109 3.05 4.62 4.76
N THR A 110 1.85 4.59 4.20
CA THR A 110 0.99 5.76 4.00
C THR A 110 -0.42 5.39 4.41
N LEU A 111 -1.04 6.20 5.26
CA LEU A 111 -2.46 6.08 5.59
C LEU A 111 -3.27 6.70 4.44
N ILE A 112 -4.05 5.91 3.73
CA ILE A 112 -4.85 6.36 2.59
C ILE A 112 -6.26 6.74 3.03
N LYS A 113 -6.84 5.95 3.93
CA LYS A 113 -8.14 6.20 4.54
C LYS A 113 -8.06 5.84 6.00
N ILE A 114 -8.53 6.72 6.87
CA ILE A 114 -8.61 6.49 8.32
C ILE A 114 -9.90 7.11 8.87
N GLU A 115 -10.38 6.57 9.97
CA GLU A 115 -11.49 7.12 10.71
C GLU A 115 -11.18 8.54 11.21
N GLU A 116 -12.18 9.42 11.16
CA GLU A 116 -12.01 10.85 11.48
C GLU A 116 -11.49 11.06 12.92
N ASP A 117 -11.97 10.29 13.88
CA ASP A 117 -11.58 10.39 15.29
C ASP A 117 -10.10 10.10 15.51
N PHE A 118 -9.50 9.28 14.63
CA PHE A 118 -8.09 8.91 14.72
C PHE A 118 -7.18 9.82 13.89
N LYS A 119 -7.74 10.50 12.89
CA LYS A 119 -6.99 11.32 11.91
C LYS A 119 -6.15 12.44 12.54
N ALA A 120 -6.67 13.10 13.57
CA ALA A 120 -6.02 14.23 14.21
C ALA A 120 -4.72 13.85 14.95
N SER A 121 -4.57 12.59 15.33
CA SER A 121 -3.44 12.10 16.15
C SER A 121 -2.48 11.19 15.39
N ALA A 122 -2.79 10.84 14.13
CA ALA A 122 -2.04 9.86 13.38
C ALA A 122 -1.02 10.50 12.42
N ASP A 123 0.21 10.00 12.44
CA ASP A 123 1.20 10.29 11.39
C ASP A 123 0.75 9.61 10.09
N ILE A 124 0.37 10.40 9.09
CA ILE A 124 -0.13 9.89 7.81
C ILE A 124 0.96 9.16 7.02
N PHE A 125 2.22 9.55 7.20
CA PHE A 125 3.37 8.98 6.51
C PHE A 125 4.43 8.51 7.49
N THR A 126 5.21 7.51 7.08
CA THR A 126 6.47 7.23 7.77
C THR A 126 7.40 8.44 7.66
N ILE A 127 7.82 8.98 8.79
CA ILE A 127 8.70 10.15 8.85
C ILE A 127 10.14 9.69 9.10
N ASP A 128 10.99 9.92 8.12
CA ASP A 128 12.44 9.91 8.30
C ASP A 128 12.88 11.30 8.79
N PRO A 129 13.66 11.42 9.88
CA PRO A 129 14.06 12.72 10.43
C PRO A 129 14.82 13.61 9.44
N ILE A 130 15.58 13.01 8.53
CA ILE A 130 16.33 13.77 7.51
C ILE A 130 15.36 14.30 6.46
N LYS A 131 14.46 13.46 5.97
CA LYS A 131 13.40 13.86 5.02
C LYS A 131 12.50 14.93 5.62
N TYR A 132 12.13 14.81 6.89
CA TYR A 132 11.35 15.83 7.59
C TYR A 132 12.04 17.19 7.56
N LYS A 133 13.32 17.26 7.95
CA LYS A 133 14.10 18.52 7.93
C LYS A 133 14.19 19.12 6.53
N ILE A 134 14.33 18.29 5.50
CA ILE A 134 14.35 18.76 4.10
C ILE A 134 12.97 19.31 3.72
N SER A 135 11.90 18.58 4.01
CA SER A 135 10.52 19.00 3.74
C SER A 135 10.17 20.31 4.46
N GLU A 136 10.60 20.45 5.72
CA GLU A 136 10.40 21.68 6.49
C GLU A 136 11.10 22.88 5.83
N LYS A 137 12.36 22.73 5.40
CA LYS A 137 13.09 23.77 4.68
C LYS A 137 12.41 24.15 3.37
N ILE A 138 11.97 23.16 2.59
CA ILE A 138 11.22 23.41 1.35
C ILE A 138 9.93 24.17 1.66
N LYS A 139 9.16 23.68 2.63
CA LYS A 139 7.91 24.35 3.05
C LYS A 139 8.15 25.80 3.46
N LYS A 140 9.16 26.05 4.28
CA LYS A 140 9.52 27.40 4.72
C LYS A 140 9.93 28.32 3.57
N SER A 141 10.58 27.78 2.53
CA SER A 141 11.01 28.56 1.36
C SER A 141 9.84 28.92 0.44
N PHE A 142 8.91 28.00 0.19
CA PHE A 142 7.81 28.20 -0.76
C PHE A 142 6.53 28.70 -0.10
N ASP A 143 6.31 28.38 1.17
CA ASP A 143 5.12 28.77 1.92
C ASP A 143 5.47 29.21 3.35
N PRO A 144 6.19 30.33 3.51
CA PRO A 144 6.64 30.81 4.82
C PRO A 144 5.48 31.14 5.76
N LYS A 145 4.31 31.44 5.23
CA LYS A 145 3.08 31.74 6.00
C LYS A 145 2.25 30.49 6.32
N ARG A 146 2.67 29.30 5.82
CA ARG A 146 1.97 28.02 6.02
C ARG A 146 0.48 28.05 5.66
N ILE A 147 0.17 28.66 4.51
CA ILE A 147 -1.21 28.80 4.02
C ILE A 147 -1.69 27.52 3.31
N PHE A 148 -0.78 26.84 2.59
CA PHE A 148 -1.12 25.68 1.78
C PHE A 148 -1.10 24.39 2.59
N ASN A 149 -2.27 23.75 2.72
CA ASN A 149 -2.43 22.43 3.36
C ASN A 149 -1.70 22.28 4.72
N PRO A 150 -1.91 23.21 5.69
CA PRO A 150 -1.21 23.14 6.97
C PRO A 150 -1.52 21.84 7.70
N GLY A 151 -0.48 21.12 8.17
CA GLY A 151 -0.61 19.87 8.91
C GLY A 151 -1.13 18.66 8.12
N LYS A 152 -1.27 18.76 6.80
CA LYS A 152 -1.82 17.66 5.97
C LYS A 152 -0.84 16.53 5.74
N MET A 153 0.47 16.80 5.69
CA MET A 153 1.49 15.77 5.46
C MET A 153 2.14 15.32 6.78
N TYR A 154 2.59 16.29 7.56
CA TYR A 154 3.27 16.07 8.83
C TYR A 154 2.78 17.07 9.86
N THR A 155 2.75 16.65 11.11
CA THR A 155 2.49 17.59 12.21
C THR A 155 3.52 18.72 12.17
N GLY A 156 3.04 19.95 12.03
CA GLY A 156 3.90 21.15 12.02
C GLY A 156 4.42 21.60 10.63
N ILE A 157 4.06 20.91 9.54
CA ILE A 157 4.39 21.35 8.17
C ILE A 157 3.14 21.62 7.36
#